data_177a3b29ca8a8de529fe50373e895783
#
_entry.id   177a3b29ca8a8de529fe50373e895783
#
_cell.length_a   1.000
_cell.length_b   1.000
_cell.length_c   1.000
_cell.angle_alpha   90.00
_cell.angle_beta   90.00
_cell.angle_gamma   90.00
#
_symmetry.space_group_name_H-M   'P 1'
#
loop_
_entity.id
_entity.type
_entity.pdbx_description
1 polymer ?
#
loop_
_entity_poly.entity_id
_entity_poly.type
_entity_poly.pdbx_seq_one_letter_code
_entity_poly.pdbx_strand_id
1 'polypeptide(L)'
;MITSPKSRTLIAAFVALAAVAHAQQNPKQAQLPNPYRLVENWPTVPQNMNGGRWGELIRADIDPKGNIWVFHRCFNTEPAGAATCVGRTEPPILEFNPSGKLLTSFGGGMFAFPHGFTVDAQGNVWVSDANANETVLGLSAKDESGLVRGHQVFKMSPTGKVLMTLGKKGVKGNGPDTFDQPTGIAVAPNGDIFVTDGHGKNDRVVKFSKDGKFIKTWGRHGAGPGEFDQPHDISIGGSQNRVYIADRSNNRVQIFDQDGNFIAAWKQFGRPSAVFIAKDDTLYVSDSHSNSTVNPGYTRGITVGSAKDGSIKYFIPDPDLAQADVNRISGASGIVADAKGTIYAADVGPHKLRKYVLK
;
A
#
# COMPACT_ATOMS: atom_id res chain seq x y z
N MET A 1 26.42 59.11 -54.81
CA MET A 1 25.05 58.66 -54.37
C MET A 1 25.05 57.14 -54.33
N ILE A 2 25.15 56.57 -53.13
CA ILE A 2 25.19 55.14 -52.92
C ILE A 2 24.00 54.84 -52.00
N THR A 3 22.97 54.13 -52.49
CA THR A 3 21.80 53.77 -51.76
C THR A 3 22.02 52.42 -51.05
N SER A 4 21.89 52.40 -49.71
CA SER A 4 21.98 51.22 -48.85
C SER A 4 20.67 50.40 -48.96
N PRO A 5 20.74 49.05 -48.98
CA PRO A 5 19.52 48.24 -48.92
C PRO A 5 19.09 47.96 -47.47
N LYS A 6 17.82 48.16 -47.20
CA LYS A 6 17.13 47.84 -45.91
C LYS A 6 17.04 46.32 -45.72
N SER A 7 17.69 45.79 -44.69
CA SER A 7 17.47 44.42 -44.27
C SER A 7 16.16 44.28 -43.55
N ARG A 8 15.29 43.37 -44.05
CA ARG A 8 14.05 42.96 -43.38
C ARG A 8 14.36 41.74 -42.49
N THR A 9 14.32 41.97 -41.19
CA THR A 9 14.43 40.89 -40.21
C THR A 9 13.10 40.16 -40.16
N LEU A 10 13.07 38.90 -40.61
CA LEU A 10 11.94 37.97 -40.39
C LEU A 10 12.05 37.44 -38.97
N ILE A 11 11.09 37.79 -38.11
CA ILE A 11 10.89 37.18 -36.81
C ILE A 11 10.09 35.90 -37.03
N ALA A 12 10.78 34.74 -36.97
CA ALA A 12 10.10 33.45 -36.95
C ALA A 12 9.57 33.17 -35.52
N ALA A 13 8.26 33.25 -35.35
CA ALA A 13 7.62 32.84 -34.11
C ALA A 13 7.60 31.31 -34.03
N PHE A 14 8.44 30.73 -33.16
CA PHE A 14 8.35 29.33 -32.78
C PHE A 14 7.15 29.16 -31.82
N VAL A 15 6.05 28.63 -32.34
CA VAL A 15 4.97 28.10 -31.52
C VAL A 15 5.43 26.73 -30.98
N ALA A 16 5.88 26.69 -29.75
CA ALA A 16 6.15 25.45 -29.06
C ALA A 16 4.80 24.78 -28.76
N LEU A 17 4.40 23.80 -29.58
CA LEU A 17 3.34 22.86 -29.20
C LEU A 17 3.89 22.01 -28.04
N ALA A 18 3.44 22.29 -26.84
CA ALA A 18 3.58 21.38 -25.71
C ALA A 18 2.71 20.14 -26.00
N ALA A 19 3.32 19.08 -26.53
CA ALA A 19 2.70 17.77 -26.61
C ALA A 19 2.50 17.28 -25.18
N VAL A 20 1.26 17.30 -24.69
CA VAL A 20 0.86 16.58 -23.48
C VAL A 20 1.03 15.11 -23.83
N ALA A 21 2.14 14.52 -23.39
CA ALA A 21 2.37 13.09 -23.51
C ALA A 21 1.32 12.38 -22.65
N HIS A 22 0.24 11.94 -23.26
CA HIS A 22 -0.67 10.99 -22.64
C HIS A 22 0.16 9.70 -22.44
N ALA A 23 0.30 9.27 -21.18
CA ALA A 23 0.92 7.98 -20.88
C ALA A 23 0.17 6.91 -21.70
N GLN A 24 0.90 6.26 -22.60
CA GLN A 24 0.32 5.27 -23.49
C GLN A 24 -0.04 4.06 -22.61
N GLN A 25 -1.31 3.91 -22.32
CA GLN A 25 -1.87 2.83 -21.51
C GLN A 25 -1.54 1.48 -22.18
N ASN A 26 -1.21 0.46 -21.37
CA ASN A 26 -1.07 -0.91 -21.89
C ASN A 26 -2.37 -1.26 -22.66
N PRO A 27 -2.30 -1.55 -23.98
CA PRO A 27 -3.51 -1.77 -24.78
C PRO A 27 -4.39 -2.90 -24.23
N LYS A 28 -3.79 -3.92 -23.59
CA LYS A 28 -4.54 -5.00 -22.92
C LYS A 28 -5.29 -4.52 -21.69
N GLN A 29 -4.66 -3.66 -20.87
CA GLN A 29 -5.28 -3.10 -19.67
C GLN A 29 -6.43 -2.15 -20.02
N ALA A 30 -6.27 -1.30 -21.04
CA ALA A 30 -7.29 -0.37 -21.52
C ALA A 30 -8.55 -1.06 -22.09
N GLN A 31 -8.42 -2.30 -22.57
CA GLN A 31 -9.52 -3.08 -23.12
C GLN A 31 -10.30 -3.88 -22.07
N LEU A 32 -9.81 -3.95 -20.83
CA LEU A 32 -10.49 -4.68 -19.77
C LEU A 32 -11.77 -3.95 -19.33
N PRO A 33 -12.86 -4.68 -19.11
CA PRO A 33 -14.09 -4.07 -18.62
C PRO A 33 -13.92 -3.53 -17.19
N ASN A 34 -14.66 -2.45 -16.88
CA ASN A 34 -14.80 -1.93 -15.53
C ASN A 34 -16.26 -2.02 -15.07
N PRO A 35 -16.66 -3.10 -14.37
CA PRO A 35 -18.02 -3.25 -13.85
C PRO A 35 -18.24 -2.48 -12.53
N TYR A 36 -17.27 -1.74 -12.03
CA TYR A 36 -17.37 -1.03 -10.77
C TYR A 36 -17.72 0.43 -10.95
N ARG A 37 -18.38 1.00 -9.95
CA ARG A 37 -18.57 2.45 -9.80
C ARG A 37 -18.02 2.91 -8.44
N LEU A 38 -17.44 4.10 -8.41
CA LEU A 38 -17.01 4.78 -7.19
C LEU A 38 -18.24 5.26 -6.40
N VAL A 39 -18.19 5.06 -5.07
CA VAL A 39 -19.14 5.67 -4.14
C VAL A 39 -18.45 6.89 -3.53
N GLU A 40 -18.99 8.06 -3.84
CA GLU A 40 -18.42 9.32 -3.36
C GLU A 40 -18.69 9.55 -1.87
N ASN A 41 -17.79 10.28 -1.22
CA ASN A 41 -17.93 10.77 0.16
C ASN A 41 -18.17 9.66 1.20
N TRP A 42 -17.53 8.49 1.04
CA TRP A 42 -17.63 7.39 1.98
C TRP A 42 -16.23 6.88 2.39
N PRO A 43 -15.96 6.67 3.71
CA PRO A 43 -16.67 7.28 4.83
C PRO A 43 -16.27 8.75 4.98
N THR A 44 -17.03 9.52 5.73
CA THR A 44 -16.63 10.86 6.13
C THR A 44 -15.88 10.81 7.46
N VAL A 45 -14.72 11.48 7.51
CA VAL A 45 -14.03 11.70 8.77
C VAL A 45 -14.85 12.69 9.61
N PRO A 46 -15.06 12.46 10.93
CA PRO A 46 -15.74 13.42 11.78
C PRO A 46 -15.05 14.80 11.79
N GLN A 47 -15.84 15.88 11.84
CA GLN A 47 -15.31 17.26 11.78
C GLN A 47 -14.32 17.59 12.90
N ASN A 48 -14.49 16.99 14.08
CA ASN A 48 -13.56 17.12 15.21
C ASN A 48 -12.23 16.34 15.02
N MET A 49 -12.09 15.58 13.93
CA MET A 49 -10.85 14.91 13.55
C MET A 49 -10.30 15.58 12.30
N ASN A 50 -9.24 16.37 12.42
CA ASN A 50 -8.56 17.08 11.34
C ASN A 50 -9.52 17.90 10.43
N GLY A 51 -10.59 18.47 10.97
CA GLY A 51 -11.58 19.20 10.16
C GLY A 51 -12.28 18.35 9.11
N GLY A 52 -12.49 17.06 9.37
CA GLY A 52 -13.16 16.13 8.49
C GLY A 52 -12.31 15.68 7.28
N ARG A 53 -10.98 15.87 7.30
CA ARG A 53 -10.08 15.55 6.19
C ARG A 53 -9.15 14.40 6.53
N TRP A 54 -8.98 13.49 5.61
CA TRP A 54 -7.98 12.42 5.71
C TRP A 54 -6.55 12.97 5.59
N GLY A 55 -5.58 12.28 6.24
CA GLY A 55 -4.18 12.31 5.86
C GLY A 55 -3.87 11.19 4.85
N GLU A 56 -2.60 10.82 4.69
CA GLU A 56 -2.22 9.66 3.88
C GLU A 56 -2.85 8.38 4.42
N LEU A 57 -3.63 7.68 3.60
CA LEU A 57 -4.15 6.36 3.95
C LEU A 57 -3.26 5.28 3.37
N ILE A 58 -2.78 4.40 4.24
CA ILE A 58 -1.83 3.36 3.81
C ILE A 58 -2.51 2.00 3.64
N ARG A 59 -3.47 1.65 4.48
CA ARG A 59 -4.15 0.34 4.42
C ARG A 59 -5.60 0.45 4.89
N ALA A 60 -6.39 -0.50 4.40
CA ALA A 60 -7.70 -0.82 4.93
C ALA A 60 -7.85 -2.34 5.02
N ASP A 61 -8.66 -2.83 5.96
CA ASP A 61 -9.04 -4.23 6.08
C ASP A 61 -10.46 -4.35 6.63
N ILE A 62 -11.03 -5.57 6.60
CA ILE A 62 -12.39 -5.85 7.02
C ILE A 62 -12.37 -6.91 8.11
N ASP A 63 -12.98 -6.60 9.25
CA ASP A 63 -13.10 -7.55 10.36
C ASP A 63 -14.16 -8.63 10.11
N PRO A 64 -14.21 -9.70 10.93
CA PRO A 64 -15.22 -10.74 10.80
C PRO A 64 -16.68 -10.29 10.95
N LYS A 65 -16.91 -9.07 11.48
CA LYS A 65 -18.25 -8.47 11.61
C LYS A 65 -18.63 -7.65 10.39
N GLY A 66 -17.70 -7.45 9.46
CA GLY A 66 -17.87 -6.65 8.25
C GLY A 66 -17.61 -5.16 8.47
N ASN A 67 -17.01 -4.74 9.58
CA ASN A 67 -16.58 -3.38 9.78
C ASN A 67 -15.28 -3.11 9.03
N ILE A 68 -15.09 -1.88 8.60
CA ILE A 68 -13.95 -1.45 7.81
C ILE A 68 -12.96 -0.75 8.72
N TRP A 69 -11.79 -1.32 8.81
CA TRP A 69 -10.66 -0.77 9.54
C TRP A 69 -9.72 -0.04 8.60
N VAL A 70 -9.18 1.09 9.08
CA VAL A 70 -8.31 1.96 8.30
C VAL A 70 -7.06 2.30 9.10
N PHE A 71 -5.91 2.27 8.46
CA PHE A 71 -4.64 2.73 9.00
C PHE A 71 -4.11 3.88 8.17
N HIS A 72 -3.88 5.04 8.80
CA HIS A 72 -3.41 6.24 8.14
C HIS A 72 -2.23 6.87 8.89
N ARG A 73 -1.57 7.84 8.24
CA ARG A 73 -0.40 8.53 8.79
C ARG A 73 -0.80 9.80 9.52
N CYS A 74 -1.53 9.63 10.63
CA CYS A 74 -1.85 10.65 11.64
C CYS A 74 -2.35 11.99 11.07
N PHE A 75 -3.22 11.96 10.05
CA PHE A 75 -3.79 13.13 9.37
C PHE A 75 -2.75 14.13 8.84
N ASN A 76 -1.54 13.69 8.59
CA ASN A 76 -0.54 14.53 7.97
C ASN A 76 -0.96 14.89 6.53
N THR A 77 -0.83 16.17 6.15
CA THR A 77 -1.17 16.70 4.82
C THR A 77 0.05 17.09 4.00
N GLU A 78 1.25 16.78 4.50
CA GLU A 78 2.48 16.99 3.77
C GLU A 78 2.53 16.14 2.47
N PRO A 79 3.44 16.44 1.54
CA PRO A 79 3.58 15.66 0.32
C PRO A 79 3.74 14.18 0.60
N ALA A 80 3.13 13.35 -0.25
CA ALA A 80 3.14 11.89 -0.13
C ALA A 80 4.57 11.34 0.06
N GLY A 81 4.73 10.45 1.04
CA GLY A 81 6.03 9.86 1.42
C GLY A 81 6.84 10.66 2.43
N ALA A 82 6.48 11.92 2.69
CA ALA A 82 7.05 12.71 3.79
C ALA A 82 6.20 12.64 5.06
N ALA A 83 5.01 12.08 4.97
CA ALA A 83 4.03 12.05 6.04
C ALA A 83 4.37 11.00 7.09
N THR A 84 4.50 11.43 8.34
CA THR A 84 4.80 10.58 9.49
C THR A 84 3.87 10.89 10.65
N CYS A 85 3.84 9.98 11.63
CA CYS A 85 3.15 10.21 12.91
C CYS A 85 4.07 10.78 14.00
N VAL A 86 5.30 11.14 13.68
CA VAL A 86 6.24 11.72 14.65
C VAL A 86 5.67 13.02 15.21
N GLY A 87 5.64 13.14 16.54
CA GLY A 87 5.07 14.31 17.23
C GLY A 87 3.55 14.42 17.19
N ARG A 88 2.82 13.44 16.63
CA ARG A 88 1.36 13.44 16.48
C ARG A 88 0.71 12.55 17.52
N THR A 89 -0.42 12.98 18.04
CA THR A 89 -1.21 12.25 19.05
C THR A 89 -2.56 11.77 18.52
N GLU A 90 -2.92 12.14 17.31
CA GLU A 90 -4.16 11.72 16.67
C GLU A 90 -4.14 10.20 16.42
N PRO A 91 -5.27 9.51 16.62
CA PRO A 91 -5.35 8.08 16.44
C PRO A 91 -5.23 7.69 14.96
N PRO A 92 -4.21 6.88 14.57
CA PRO A 92 -4.04 6.47 13.17
C PRO A 92 -4.84 5.23 12.78
N ILE A 93 -5.48 4.55 13.73
CA ILE A 93 -6.30 3.37 13.49
C ILE A 93 -7.76 3.74 13.75
N LEU A 94 -8.61 3.58 12.75
CA LEU A 94 -10.04 3.89 12.81
C LEU A 94 -10.87 2.71 12.35
N GLU A 95 -12.00 2.45 13.01
CA GLU A 95 -13.00 1.46 12.63
C GLU A 95 -14.31 2.14 12.22
N PHE A 96 -14.83 1.78 11.06
CA PHE A 96 -16.11 2.23 10.54
C PHE A 96 -17.06 1.05 10.33
N ASN A 97 -18.34 1.24 10.59
CA ASN A 97 -19.32 0.28 10.10
C ASN A 97 -19.53 0.41 8.57
N PRO A 98 -20.23 -0.54 7.92
CA PRO A 98 -20.46 -0.49 6.47
C PRO A 98 -21.22 0.76 5.99
N SER A 99 -21.96 1.46 6.87
CA SER A 99 -22.64 2.73 6.55
C SER A 99 -21.69 3.95 6.61
N GLY A 100 -20.45 3.78 7.07
CA GLY A 100 -19.46 4.84 7.20
C GLY A 100 -19.46 5.59 8.53
N LYS A 101 -20.18 5.09 9.55
CA LYS A 101 -20.14 5.64 10.90
C LYS A 101 -18.89 5.18 11.62
N LEU A 102 -18.09 6.10 12.16
CA LEU A 102 -16.95 5.81 13.03
C LEU A 102 -17.42 5.09 14.30
N LEU A 103 -16.80 3.95 14.62
CA LEU A 103 -17.10 3.13 15.81
C LEU A 103 -16.05 3.32 16.89
N THR A 104 -14.77 3.25 16.54
CA THR A 104 -13.66 3.44 17.46
C THR A 104 -12.42 3.98 16.75
N SER A 105 -11.47 4.51 17.52
CA SER A 105 -10.16 4.93 17.05
C SER A 105 -9.14 4.86 18.19
N PHE A 106 -7.88 4.50 17.86
CA PHE A 106 -6.80 4.37 18.84
C PHE A 106 -5.41 4.43 18.20
N GLY A 107 -4.37 4.29 19.02
CA GLY A 107 -2.97 4.20 18.59
C GLY A 107 -2.26 5.56 18.48
N GLY A 108 -2.87 6.64 18.95
CA GLY A 108 -2.25 7.97 18.94
C GLY A 108 -0.94 7.99 19.71
N GLY A 109 0.09 8.61 19.13
CA GLY A 109 1.44 8.71 19.71
C GLY A 109 2.28 7.44 19.69
N MET A 110 1.78 6.34 19.12
CA MET A 110 2.50 5.04 19.13
C MET A 110 3.50 4.88 17.99
N PHE A 111 3.21 5.44 16.82
CA PHE A 111 3.91 5.12 15.58
C PHE A 111 4.78 6.27 15.11
N ALA A 112 5.85 5.93 14.37
CA ALA A 112 6.62 6.87 13.58
C ALA A 112 6.12 6.88 12.13
N PHE A 113 6.04 5.71 11.48
CA PHE A 113 5.65 5.58 10.08
C PHE A 113 4.71 4.39 9.86
N PRO A 114 3.39 4.57 10.03
CA PRO A 114 2.39 3.56 9.75
C PRO A 114 2.53 2.94 8.36
N HIS A 115 2.54 1.58 8.27
CA HIS A 115 2.68 0.91 6.97
C HIS A 115 1.80 -0.33 6.80
N GLY A 116 2.20 -1.50 7.29
CA GLY A 116 1.41 -2.73 7.15
C GLY A 116 0.22 -2.76 8.08
N PHE A 117 -0.87 -3.41 7.62
CA PHE A 117 -2.09 -3.51 8.39
C PHE A 117 -2.90 -4.73 7.96
N THR A 118 -3.43 -5.49 8.92
CA THR A 118 -4.45 -6.53 8.69
C THR A 118 -5.26 -6.79 9.95
N VAL A 119 -6.45 -7.36 9.79
CA VAL A 119 -7.31 -7.80 10.89
C VAL A 119 -7.42 -9.32 10.86
N ASP A 120 -7.06 -9.98 11.97
CA ASP A 120 -7.11 -11.44 12.04
C ASP A 120 -8.53 -11.99 12.22
N ALA A 121 -8.68 -13.30 12.10
CA ALA A 121 -9.97 -13.97 12.23
C ALA A 121 -10.62 -13.82 13.62
N GLN A 122 -9.87 -13.36 14.63
CA GLN A 122 -10.37 -13.07 15.97
C GLN A 122 -10.73 -11.57 16.14
N GLY A 123 -10.53 -10.75 15.08
CA GLY A 123 -10.77 -9.32 15.10
C GLY A 123 -9.63 -8.52 15.72
N ASN A 124 -8.45 -9.11 15.98
CA ASN A 124 -7.30 -8.35 16.43
C ASN A 124 -6.66 -7.61 15.24
N VAL A 125 -6.18 -6.42 15.52
CA VAL A 125 -5.53 -5.54 14.55
C VAL A 125 -4.02 -5.75 14.58
N TRP A 126 -3.44 -6.00 13.41
CA TRP A 126 -2.00 -6.13 13.23
C TRP A 126 -1.47 -4.95 12.45
N VAL A 127 -0.42 -4.32 12.93
CA VAL A 127 0.15 -3.12 12.32
C VAL A 127 1.67 -3.18 12.28
N SER A 128 2.29 -2.64 11.23
CA SER A 128 3.73 -2.39 11.21
C SER A 128 4.03 -0.89 11.30
N ASP A 129 5.09 -0.57 12.03
CA ASP A 129 5.70 0.75 12.09
C ASP A 129 7.06 0.69 11.39
N ALA A 130 7.12 1.20 10.18
CA ALA A 130 8.28 1.03 9.32
C ALA A 130 9.44 1.98 9.64
N ASN A 131 9.21 3.07 10.37
CA ASN A 131 10.23 4.07 10.68
C ASN A 131 11.07 4.53 9.48
N ALA A 132 10.41 4.95 8.41
CA ALA A 132 11.08 5.47 7.22
C ALA A 132 11.80 6.82 7.42
N ASN A 133 11.76 7.39 8.62
CA ASN A 133 12.30 8.71 8.93
C ASN A 133 13.80 8.84 8.69
N GLU A 134 14.56 7.76 8.76
CA GLU A 134 16.00 7.79 8.52
C GLU A 134 16.37 8.13 7.07
N THR A 135 15.49 7.82 6.12
CA THR A 135 15.77 7.92 4.69
C THR A 135 15.05 9.07 3.99
N VAL A 136 13.85 9.45 4.46
CA VAL A 136 13.01 10.42 3.75
C VAL A 136 13.18 11.85 4.28
N LEU A 137 13.41 12.01 5.60
CA LEU A 137 13.45 13.32 6.25
C LEU A 137 14.77 13.60 7.00
N GLY A 138 15.74 12.67 6.97
CA GLY A 138 16.95 12.80 7.79
C GLY A 138 16.70 12.72 9.30
N LEU A 139 15.49 12.33 9.70
CA LEU A 139 15.12 12.14 11.09
C LEU A 139 15.58 10.77 11.58
N SER A 140 16.14 10.72 12.78
CA SER A 140 16.50 9.46 13.43
C SER A 140 15.28 8.73 13.97
N ALA A 141 15.44 7.50 14.45
CA ALA A 141 14.42 6.76 15.17
C ALA A 141 13.85 7.48 16.41
N LYS A 142 14.44 8.62 16.78
CA LYS A 142 13.97 9.51 17.83
C LYS A 142 13.22 10.67 17.20
N ASP A 143 12.07 10.97 17.73
CA ASP A 143 11.36 12.20 17.42
C ASP A 143 11.85 13.36 18.33
N GLU A 144 11.31 14.55 18.14
CA GLU A 144 11.64 15.72 18.95
C GLU A 144 11.35 15.52 20.46
N SER A 145 10.44 14.61 20.82
CA SER A 145 10.19 14.22 22.21
C SER A 145 11.26 13.25 22.78
N GLY A 146 12.22 12.82 21.95
CA GLY A 146 13.25 11.84 22.31
C GLY A 146 12.73 10.40 22.39
N LEU A 147 11.49 10.14 22.00
CA LEU A 147 10.92 8.80 21.96
C LEU A 147 11.50 8.00 20.79
N VAL A 148 11.88 6.77 21.06
CA VAL A 148 12.31 5.81 20.03
C VAL A 148 11.08 5.06 19.55
N ARG A 149 10.89 4.91 18.21
CA ARG A 149 9.80 4.18 17.58
C ARG A 149 10.31 3.40 16.37
N GLY A 150 9.42 2.63 15.76
CA GLY A 150 9.64 1.98 14.47
C GLY A 150 10.33 0.62 14.50
N HIS A 151 10.45 0.04 13.32
CA HIS A 151 11.00 -1.30 13.06
C HIS A 151 10.29 -2.41 13.84
N GLN A 152 8.98 -2.26 14.09
CA GLN A 152 8.18 -3.18 14.88
C GLN A 152 6.87 -3.56 14.19
N VAL A 153 6.35 -4.71 14.61
CA VAL A 153 4.99 -5.17 14.29
C VAL A 153 4.25 -5.38 15.60
N PHE A 154 3.01 -4.89 15.67
CA PHE A 154 2.16 -5.01 16.85
C PHE A 154 0.91 -5.82 16.53
N LYS A 155 0.53 -6.73 17.43
CA LYS A 155 -0.83 -7.26 17.54
C LYS A 155 -1.57 -6.46 18.60
N MET A 156 -2.74 -5.95 18.26
CA MET A 156 -3.57 -5.15 19.17
C MET A 156 -4.97 -5.73 19.26
N SER A 157 -5.59 -5.62 20.42
CA SER A 157 -7.02 -5.92 20.56
C SER A 157 -7.86 -4.91 19.76
N PRO A 158 -9.15 -5.20 19.47
CA PRO A 158 -10.05 -4.24 18.85
C PRO A 158 -10.25 -2.93 19.65
N THR A 159 -9.80 -2.90 20.89
CA THR A 159 -9.84 -1.72 21.77
C THR A 159 -8.49 -1.03 21.93
N GLY A 160 -7.48 -1.43 21.14
CA GLY A 160 -6.18 -0.77 21.13
C GLY A 160 -5.16 -1.27 22.17
N LYS A 161 -5.47 -2.33 22.95
CA LYS A 161 -4.49 -2.92 23.87
C LYS A 161 -3.46 -3.72 23.08
N VAL A 162 -2.15 -3.44 23.27
CA VAL A 162 -1.08 -4.25 22.69
C VAL A 162 -1.08 -5.64 23.32
N LEU A 163 -1.18 -6.67 22.48
CA LEU A 163 -1.19 -8.08 22.86
C LEU A 163 0.13 -8.78 22.55
N MET A 164 0.84 -8.34 21.50
CA MET A 164 2.14 -8.87 21.08
C MET A 164 2.93 -7.77 20.37
N THR A 165 4.26 -7.86 20.49
CA THR A 165 5.19 -7.02 19.75
C THR A 165 6.27 -7.90 19.13
N LEU A 166 6.52 -7.74 17.82
CA LEU A 166 7.63 -8.33 17.10
C LEU A 166 8.60 -7.23 16.70
N GLY A 167 9.89 -7.54 16.69
CA GLY A 167 10.93 -6.54 16.44
C GLY A 167 11.37 -5.80 17.70
N LYS A 168 12.48 -5.10 17.60
CA LYS A 168 13.06 -4.29 18.69
C LYS A 168 12.82 -2.80 18.39
N LYS A 169 12.25 -2.12 19.35
CA LYS A 169 11.86 -0.71 19.25
C LYS A 169 13.01 0.18 18.76
N GLY A 170 12.84 0.75 17.55
CA GLY A 170 13.81 1.63 16.92
C GLY A 170 15.14 0.98 16.52
N VAL A 171 15.22 -0.35 16.53
CA VAL A 171 16.42 -1.08 16.15
C VAL A 171 16.21 -1.79 14.83
N LYS A 172 16.88 -1.30 13.78
CA LYS A 172 16.88 -1.97 12.49
C LYS A 172 17.90 -3.13 12.46
N GLY A 173 17.57 -4.16 11.69
CA GLY A 173 18.44 -5.30 11.49
C GLY A 173 17.82 -6.40 10.66
N ASN A 174 18.61 -7.41 10.33
CA ASN A 174 18.22 -8.58 9.56
C ASN A 174 18.15 -9.87 10.38
N GLY A 175 18.24 -9.77 11.70
CA GLY A 175 18.16 -10.91 12.62
C GLY A 175 16.74 -11.48 12.73
N PRO A 176 16.57 -12.57 13.51
CA PRO A 176 15.27 -13.22 13.70
C PRO A 176 14.29 -12.37 14.52
N ASP A 177 14.78 -11.39 15.26
CA ASP A 177 14.03 -10.53 16.18
C ASP A 177 14.15 -9.03 15.84
N THR A 178 14.55 -8.69 14.62
CA THR A 178 14.68 -7.31 14.12
C THR A 178 14.12 -7.20 12.71
N PHE A 179 13.73 -5.99 12.31
CA PHE A 179 13.30 -5.64 10.95
C PHE A 179 14.08 -4.42 10.44
N ASP A 180 14.08 -4.22 9.13
CA ASP A 180 14.49 -2.97 8.50
C ASP A 180 13.33 -2.43 7.66
N GLN A 181 12.44 -1.68 8.30
CA GLN A 181 11.24 -1.08 7.70
C GLN A 181 10.22 -2.12 7.21
N PRO A 182 9.56 -2.86 8.14
CA PRO A 182 8.56 -3.88 7.79
C PRO A 182 7.35 -3.24 7.09
N THR A 183 6.85 -3.93 6.06
CA THR A 183 5.82 -3.42 5.15
C THR A 183 4.47 -4.09 5.37
N GLY A 184 4.21 -5.27 4.82
CA GLY A 184 2.95 -5.99 4.91
C GLY A 184 2.94 -7.04 6.01
N ILE A 185 1.73 -7.44 6.43
CA ILE A 185 1.51 -8.47 7.44
C ILE A 185 0.36 -9.35 6.97
N ALA A 186 0.52 -10.68 7.09
CA ALA A 186 -0.57 -11.63 6.91
C ALA A 186 -0.57 -12.65 8.04
N VAL A 187 -1.76 -13.07 8.46
CA VAL A 187 -1.95 -14.12 9.45
C VAL A 187 -2.62 -15.32 8.79
N ALA A 188 -1.94 -16.45 8.82
CA ALA A 188 -2.46 -17.69 8.24
C ALA A 188 -3.59 -18.29 9.10
N PRO A 189 -4.42 -19.21 8.55
CA PRO A 189 -5.49 -19.85 9.31
C PRO A 189 -5.04 -20.63 10.56
N ASN A 190 -3.80 -21.13 10.57
CA ASN A 190 -3.19 -21.79 11.74
C ASN A 190 -2.64 -20.81 12.78
N GLY A 191 -2.70 -19.49 12.49
CA GLY A 191 -2.22 -18.40 13.31
C GLY A 191 -0.75 -18.00 13.05
N ASP A 192 -0.02 -18.67 12.16
CA ASP A 192 1.33 -18.25 11.79
C ASP A 192 1.30 -16.84 11.17
N ILE A 193 2.32 -16.06 11.50
CA ILE A 193 2.42 -14.65 11.14
C ILE A 193 3.51 -14.50 10.09
N PHE A 194 3.19 -13.79 9.01
CA PHE A 194 4.12 -13.50 7.92
C PHE A 194 4.28 -11.99 7.79
N VAL A 195 5.53 -11.53 7.75
CA VAL A 195 5.87 -10.11 7.63
C VAL A 195 6.80 -9.91 6.45
N THR A 196 6.43 -9.03 5.52
CA THR A 196 7.36 -8.53 4.50
C THR A 196 8.21 -7.41 5.12
N ASP A 197 9.51 -7.48 4.90
CA ASP A 197 10.51 -6.56 5.46
C ASP A 197 11.27 -5.93 4.29
N GLY A 198 10.63 -4.93 3.65
CA GLY A 198 10.94 -4.55 2.29
C GLY A 198 11.10 -3.05 1.99
N HIS A 199 10.90 -2.13 2.93
CA HIS A 199 11.19 -0.70 2.68
C HIS A 199 12.66 -0.32 3.00
N GLY A 200 13.33 -1.14 3.79
CA GLY A 200 14.77 -1.02 4.06
C GLY A 200 15.62 -1.81 3.07
N LYS A 201 16.62 -2.53 3.60
CA LYS A 201 17.58 -3.29 2.78
C LYS A 201 17.42 -4.80 2.88
N ASN A 202 16.43 -5.29 3.64
CA ASN A 202 16.32 -6.72 3.92
C ASN A 202 15.70 -7.50 2.77
N ASP A 203 14.72 -6.94 2.07
CA ASP A 203 14.03 -7.55 0.92
C ASP A 203 13.68 -9.03 1.16
N ARG A 204 12.97 -9.29 2.26
CA ARG A 204 12.67 -10.64 2.73
C ARG A 204 11.26 -10.80 3.28
N VAL A 205 10.86 -12.04 3.51
CA VAL A 205 9.70 -12.41 4.34
C VAL A 205 10.19 -13.09 5.60
N VAL A 206 9.58 -12.77 6.73
CA VAL A 206 9.85 -13.41 8.02
C VAL A 206 8.58 -14.09 8.50
N LYS A 207 8.70 -15.38 8.87
CA LYS A 207 7.59 -16.18 9.40
C LYS A 207 7.80 -16.41 10.90
N PHE A 208 6.73 -16.16 11.67
CA PHE A 208 6.65 -16.44 13.10
C PHE A 208 5.49 -17.38 13.38
N SER A 209 5.57 -18.10 14.50
CA SER A 209 4.44 -18.85 15.04
C SER A 209 3.35 -17.90 15.57
N LYS A 210 2.16 -18.43 15.82
CA LYS A 210 1.05 -17.70 16.47
C LYS A 210 1.43 -17.04 17.82
N ASP A 211 2.48 -17.54 18.47
CA ASP A 211 2.99 -17.05 19.75
C ASP A 211 4.17 -16.07 19.58
N GLY A 212 4.46 -15.64 18.33
CA GLY A 212 5.51 -14.69 18.02
C GLY A 212 6.93 -15.27 18.02
N LYS A 213 7.09 -16.59 18.03
CA LYS A 213 8.42 -17.22 17.93
C LYS A 213 8.87 -17.29 16.49
N PHE A 214 10.09 -16.86 16.20
CA PHE A 214 10.69 -16.97 14.88
C PHE A 214 10.68 -18.43 14.40
N ILE A 215 10.23 -18.64 13.16
CA ILE A 215 10.27 -19.93 12.48
C ILE A 215 11.33 -19.93 11.40
N LYS A 216 11.23 -19.02 10.44
CA LYS A 216 12.16 -18.91 9.30
C LYS A 216 12.08 -17.56 8.60
N THR A 217 13.00 -17.33 7.71
CA THR A 217 12.99 -16.23 6.77
C THR A 217 13.40 -16.73 5.38
N TRP A 218 12.91 -16.06 4.32
CA TRP A 218 13.35 -16.28 2.95
C TRP A 218 13.31 -14.98 2.16
N GLY A 219 14.01 -14.99 1.03
CA GLY A 219 14.18 -13.82 0.17
C GLY A 219 15.46 -13.04 0.49
N ARG A 220 15.84 -12.27 -0.50
CA ARG A 220 16.96 -11.31 -0.49
C ARG A 220 16.75 -10.34 -1.64
N HIS A 221 17.50 -9.26 -1.68
CA HIS A 221 17.49 -8.33 -2.80
C HIS A 221 17.84 -9.01 -4.12
N GLY A 222 16.99 -8.80 -5.15
CA GLY A 222 17.21 -9.32 -6.49
C GLY A 222 15.92 -9.46 -7.30
N ALA A 223 16.04 -10.01 -8.51
CA ALA A 223 14.95 -10.15 -9.48
C ALA A 223 14.65 -11.61 -9.87
N GLY A 224 15.40 -12.58 -9.36
CA GLY A 224 15.17 -14.02 -9.58
C GLY A 224 13.94 -14.54 -8.83
N PRO A 225 13.56 -15.82 -9.05
CA PRO A 225 12.53 -16.47 -8.26
C PRO A 225 12.89 -16.49 -6.77
N GLY A 226 11.98 -16.02 -5.91
CA GLY A 226 12.23 -15.92 -4.46
C GLY A 226 13.15 -14.79 -4.01
N GLU A 227 13.68 -13.98 -4.94
CA GLU A 227 14.34 -12.72 -4.65
C GLU A 227 13.31 -11.57 -4.73
N PHE A 228 13.54 -10.48 -4.02
CA PHE A 228 12.63 -9.34 -3.95
C PHE A 228 13.34 -8.01 -4.16
N ASP A 229 12.58 -7.02 -4.62
CA ASP A 229 12.94 -5.60 -4.56
C ASP A 229 11.72 -4.82 -4.05
N GLN A 230 11.78 -4.38 -2.82
CA GLN A 230 10.68 -3.77 -2.07
C GLN A 230 9.42 -4.67 -2.00
N PRO A 231 9.45 -5.83 -1.34
CA PRO A 231 8.24 -6.60 -1.04
C PRO A 231 7.33 -5.73 -0.15
N HIS A 232 6.27 -5.19 -0.77
CA HIS A 232 5.51 -4.07 -0.21
C HIS A 232 4.26 -4.49 0.54
N ASP A 233 3.69 -5.63 0.15
CA ASP A 233 2.50 -6.19 0.77
C ASP A 233 2.48 -7.72 0.65
N ILE A 234 1.67 -8.36 1.49
CA ILE A 234 1.52 -9.81 1.56
C ILE A 234 0.09 -10.18 1.90
N SER A 235 -0.44 -11.17 1.22
CA SER A 235 -1.75 -11.75 1.53
C SER A 235 -1.67 -13.27 1.52
N ILE A 236 -2.44 -13.90 2.40
CA ILE A 236 -2.63 -15.35 2.43
C ILE A 236 -4.11 -15.63 2.26
N GLY A 237 -4.45 -16.47 1.29
CA GLY A 237 -5.86 -16.76 1.04
C GLY A 237 -6.10 -17.68 -0.14
N GLY A 238 -7.36 -17.65 -0.56
CA GLY A 238 -7.89 -18.53 -1.58
C GLY A 238 -8.03 -19.98 -1.11
N SER A 239 -8.51 -20.83 -1.99
CA SER A 239 -8.75 -22.25 -1.73
C SER A 239 -7.49 -23.05 -1.39
N GLN A 240 -6.31 -22.54 -1.76
CA GLN A 240 -5.02 -23.20 -1.57
C GLN A 240 -4.18 -22.59 -0.44
N ASN A 241 -4.67 -21.55 0.25
CA ASN A 241 -3.95 -20.84 1.32
C ASN A 241 -2.50 -20.50 0.96
N ARG A 242 -2.27 -20.06 -0.28
CA ARG A 242 -0.95 -19.63 -0.77
C ARG A 242 -0.60 -18.24 -0.25
N VAL A 243 0.69 -17.95 -0.26
CA VAL A 243 1.27 -16.65 0.09
C VAL A 243 1.48 -15.85 -1.20
N TYR A 244 0.88 -14.68 -1.31
CA TYR A 244 1.02 -13.76 -2.44
C TYR A 244 1.74 -12.50 -1.97
N ILE A 245 2.80 -12.13 -2.66
CA ILE A 245 3.68 -11.01 -2.27
C ILE A 245 3.72 -9.99 -3.40
N ALA A 246 3.38 -8.76 -3.09
CA ALA A 246 3.55 -7.60 -3.96
C ALA A 246 5.04 -7.22 -4.02
N ASP A 247 5.77 -7.79 -4.96
CA ASP A 247 7.19 -7.52 -5.23
C ASP A 247 7.30 -6.29 -6.13
N ARG A 248 7.14 -5.12 -5.47
CA ARG A 248 6.76 -3.85 -6.09
C ARG A 248 7.77 -3.36 -7.12
N SER A 249 9.05 -3.26 -6.77
CA SER A 249 10.06 -2.71 -7.67
C SER A 249 10.43 -3.67 -8.80
N ASN A 250 10.14 -4.97 -8.63
CA ASN A 250 10.23 -5.96 -9.69
C ASN A 250 8.98 -6.03 -10.58
N ASN A 251 7.95 -5.20 -10.32
CA ASN A 251 6.72 -5.13 -11.10
C ASN A 251 6.04 -6.50 -11.24
N ARG A 252 5.89 -7.24 -10.15
CA ARG A 252 5.30 -8.59 -10.15
C ARG A 252 4.64 -8.95 -8.82
N VAL A 253 3.73 -9.90 -8.87
CA VAL A 253 3.25 -10.65 -7.70
C VAL A 253 3.96 -11.99 -7.68
N GLN A 254 4.63 -12.34 -6.59
CA GLN A 254 5.21 -13.67 -6.40
C GLN A 254 4.33 -14.53 -5.51
N ILE A 255 4.24 -15.81 -5.83
CA ILE A 255 3.40 -16.80 -5.16
C ILE A 255 4.29 -17.88 -4.54
N PHE A 256 4.00 -18.20 -3.26
CA PHE A 256 4.70 -19.22 -2.50
C PHE A 256 3.70 -20.12 -1.78
N ASP A 257 4.15 -21.29 -1.35
CA ASP A 257 3.49 -22.00 -0.28
C ASP A 257 3.82 -21.35 1.09
N GLN A 258 3.18 -21.84 2.16
CA GLN A 258 3.43 -21.29 3.51
C GLN A 258 4.79 -21.69 4.10
N ASP A 259 5.52 -22.57 3.43
CA ASP A 259 6.89 -22.93 3.76
C ASP A 259 7.92 -22.09 3.01
N GLY A 260 7.46 -21.13 2.19
CA GLY A 260 8.32 -20.22 1.43
C GLY A 260 8.91 -20.83 0.18
N ASN A 261 8.38 -21.96 -0.31
CA ASN A 261 8.77 -22.53 -1.59
C ASN A 261 8.12 -21.74 -2.71
N PHE A 262 8.91 -21.28 -3.68
CA PHE A 262 8.43 -20.52 -4.83
C PHE A 262 7.53 -21.36 -5.72
N ILE A 263 6.40 -20.79 -6.13
CA ILE A 263 5.42 -21.43 -7.04
C ILE A 263 5.36 -20.73 -8.38
N ALA A 264 5.18 -19.40 -8.37
CA ALA A 264 5.01 -18.62 -9.60
C ALA A 264 5.36 -17.14 -9.40
N ALA A 265 5.55 -16.44 -10.52
CA ALA A 265 5.64 -14.97 -10.56
C ALA A 265 4.75 -14.43 -11.69
N TRP A 266 3.89 -13.47 -11.37
CA TRP A 266 2.92 -12.87 -12.29
C TRP A 266 3.26 -11.40 -12.53
N LYS A 267 3.57 -11.04 -13.78
CA LYS A 267 3.99 -9.69 -14.18
C LYS A 267 2.86 -8.84 -14.77
N GLN A 268 1.70 -9.43 -15.01
CA GLN A 268 0.57 -8.77 -15.69
C GLN A 268 -0.21 -7.77 -14.84
N PHE A 269 0.16 -7.60 -13.57
CA PHE A 269 -0.55 -6.74 -12.61
C PHE A 269 0.05 -5.34 -12.46
N GLY A 270 1.05 -4.98 -13.26
CA GLY A 270 1.73 -3.69 -13.15
C GLY A 270 2.74 -3.65 -12.01
N ARG A 271 2.79 -2.53 -11.28
CA ARG A 271 3.69 -2.29 -10.14
C ARG A 271 2.91 -2.43 -8.81
N PRO A 272 2.76 -3.64 -8.27
CA PRO A 272 1.82 -3.92 -7.20
C PRO A 272 2.24 -3.25 -5.88
N SER A 273 1.36 -2.44 -5.31
CA SER A 273 1.52 -1.86 -3.97
C SER A 273 0.77 -2.64 -2.90
N ALA A 274 -0.36 -3.25 -3.25
CA ALA A 274 -1.07 -4.17 -2.37
C ALA A 274 -1.65 -5.36 -3.15
N VAL A 275 -1.84 -6.45 -2.42
CA VAL A 275 -2.45 -7.69 -2.91
C VAL A 275 -3.45 -8.20 -1.87
N PHE A 276 -4.66 -8.56 -2.32
CA PHE A 276 -5.69 -9.16 -1.47
C PHE A 276 -6.34 -10.35 -2.18
N ILE A 277 -6.54 -11.43 -1.45
CA ILE A 277 -7.17 -12.66 -1.94
C ILE A 277 -8.47 -12.89 -1.19
N ALA A 278 -9.59 -12.84 -1.90
CA ALA A 278 -10.89 -13.20 -1.35
C ALA A 278 -11.05 -14.72 -1.20
N LYS A 279 -12.03 -15.13 -0.39
CA LYS A 279 -12.29 -16.58 -0.13
C LYS A 279 -12.69 -17.37 -1.37
N ASP A 280 -13.23 -16.71 -2.39
CA ASP A 280 -13.65 -17.29 -3.67
C ASP A 280 -12.54 -17.36 -4.74
N ASP A 281 -11.29 -17.15 -4.33
CA ASP A 281 -10.11 -17.07 -5.18
C ASP A 281 -10.09 -15.82 -6.09
N THR A 282 -10.90 -14.80 -5.82
CA THR A 282 -10.75 -13.51 -6.50
C THR A 282 -9.51 -12.79 -5.97
N LEU A 283 -8.64 -12.42 -6.91
CA LEU A 283 -7.41 -11.67 -6.66
C LEU A 283 -7.64 -10.19 -6.96
N TYR A 284 -7.28 -9.34 -6.03
CA TYR A 284 -7.25 -7.88 -6.17
C TYR A 284 -5.81 -7.40 -6.03
N VAL A 285 -5.34 -6.62 -7.00
CA VAL A 285 -4.00 -6.04 -6.97
C VAL A 285 -4.11 -4.56 -7.28
N SER A 286 -3.55 -3.72 -6.40
CA SER A 286 -3.47 -2.28 -6.64
C SER A 286 -2.09 -1.89 -7.15
N ASP A 287 -2.07 -1.07 -8.18
CA ASP A 287 -0.89 -0.38 -8.70
C ASP A 287 -1.03 1.11 -8.39
N SER A 288 -0.17 1.64 -7.53
CA SER A 288 -0.22 3.05 -7.12
C SER A 288 0.87 3.91 -7.75
N HIS A 289 1.73 3.33 -8.61
CA HIS A 289 2.95 4.03 -9.07
C HIS A 289 3.15 4.03 -10.58
N SER A 290 2.55 3.11 -11.34
CA SER A 290 2.80 3.04 -12.78
C SER A 290 2.42 4.33 -13.49
N ASN A 291 3.32 4.81 -14.34
CA ASN A 291 3.17 5.99 -15.18
C ASN A 291 4.09 5.85 -16.41
N SER A 292 4.21 6.91 -17.22
CA SER A 292 5.06 6.90 -18.41
C SER A 292 6.57 6.71 -18.13
N THR A 293 7.02 6.95 -16.92
CA THR A 293 8.43 6.83 -16.49
C THR A 293 8.66 5.60 -15.63
N VAL A 294 7.76 5.36 -14.67
CA VAL A 294 7.82 4.22 -13.76
C VAL A 294 6.92 3.12 -14.27
N ASN A 295 7.47 1.98 -14.64
CA ASN A 295 6.76 0.85 -15.24
C ASN A 295 5.94 1.24 -16.50
N PRO A 296 6.59 1.79 -17.55
CA PRO A 296 5.90 2.28 -18.73
C PRO A 296 5.08 1.18 -19.40
N GLY A 297 3.94 1.57 -19.95
CA GLY A 297 2.97 0.65 -20.56
C GLY A 297 1.89 0.15 -19.59
N TYR A 298 2.01 0.44 -18.30
CA TYR A 298 0.96 0.22 -17.30
C TYR A 298 0.41 1.55 -16.77
N THR A 299 -0.82 1.48 -16.28
CA THR A 299 -1.53 2.61 -15.68
C THR A 299 -1.93 2.24 -14.26
N ARG A 300 -1.86 3.22 -13.35
CA ARG A 300 -2.35 3.03 -11.98
C ARG A 300 -3.82 2.67 -11.93
N GLY A 301 -4.14 1.86 -10.95
CA GLY A 301 -5.50 1.40 -10.71
C GLY A 301 -5.55 0.07 -9.98
N ILE A 302 -6.70 -0.57 -10.04
CA ILE A 302 -6.96 -1.86 -9.39
C ILE A 302 -7.23 -2.89 -10.47
N THR A 303 -6.43 -3.94 -10.49
CA THR A 303 -6.63 -5.12 -11.35
C THR A 303 -7.33 -6.21 -10.54
N VAL A 304 -8.42 -6.75 -11.07
CA VAL A 304 -9.18 -7.86 -10.48
C VAL A 304 -9.01 -9.09 -11.35
N GLY A 305 -8.66 -10.20 -10.74
CA GLY A 305 -8.37 -11.44 -11.46
C GLY A 305 -8.61 -12.70 -10.61
N SER A 306 -7.86 -13.75 -10.91
CA SER A 306 -7.96 -15.06 -10.28
C SER A 306 -6.66 -15.38 -9.53
N ALA A 307 -6.78 -15.76 -8.27
CA ALA A 307 -5.67 -16.26 -7.47
C ALA A 307 -5.22 -17.68 -7.85
N LYS A 308 -5.99 -18.40 -8.68
CA LYS A 308 -5.65 -19.75 -9.12
C LYS A 308 -4.55 -19.75 -10.17
N ASP A 309 -4.65 -18.83 -11.14
CA ASP A 309 -3.84 -18.85 -12.36
C ASP A 309 -3.32 -17.46 -12.78
N GLY A 310 -3.68 -16.38 -12.05
CA GLY A 310 -3.29 -15.01 -12.37
C GLY A 310 -4.04 -14.42 -13.58
N SER A 311 -5.08 -15.06 -14.10
CA SER A 311 -5.90 -14.50 -15.18
C SER A 311 -6.57 -13.20 -14.73
N ILE A 312 -6.61 -12.20 -15.62
CA ILE A 312 -7.21 -10.89 -15.33
C ILE A 312 -8.63 -10.85 -15.88
N LYS A 313 -9.57 -10.28 -15.08
CA LYS A 313 -10.97 -10.10 -15.46
C LYS A 313 -11.35 -8.63 -15.67
N TYR A 314 -10.92 -7.76 -14.75
CA TYR A 314 -11.34 -6.35 -14.73
C TYR A 314 -10.17 -5.44 -14.42
N PHE A 315 -10.29 -4.17 -14.87
CA PHE A 315 -9.40 -3.10 -14.48
C PHE A 315 -10.20 -1.86 -14.11
N ILE A 316 -9.95 -1.32 -12.92
CA ILE A 316 -10.52 -0.08 -12.42
C ILE A 316 -9.42 0.97 -12.46
N PRO A 317 -9.43 1.91 -13.40
CA PRO A 317 -8.40 2.96 -13.47
C PRO A 317 -8.47 3.86 -12.24
N ASP A 318 -7.31 4.37 -11.83
CA ASP A 318 -7.22 5.41 -10.79
C ASP A 318 -8.00 6.65 -11.27
N PRO A 319 -9.02 7.13 -10.52
CA PRO A 319 -9.82 8.26 -10.94
C PRO A 319 -9.05 9.60 -10.95
N ASP A 320 -7.91 9.67 -10.26
CA ASP A 320 -7.07 10.89 -10.19
C ASP A 320 -5.86 10.83 -11.14
N LEU A 321 -5.92 10.05 -12.23
CA LEU A 321 -4.83 9.91 -13.21
C LEU A 321 -4.31 11.26 -13.74
N ALA A 322 -5.20 12.22 -13.96
CA ALA A 322 -4.85 13.55 -14.49
C ALA A 322 -4.08 14.42 -13.47
N GLN A 323 -4.22 14.14 -12.18
CA GLN A 323 -3.52 14.84 -11.08
C GLN A 323 -2.20 14.15 -10.71
N ALA A 324 -1.89 13.07 -11.38
CA ALA A 324 -0.71 12.30 -11.18
C ALA A 324 0.52 13.08 -11.65
N ASP A 325 0.99 13.94 -10.79
CA ASP A 325 2.36 14.43 -10.91
C ASP A 325 3.29 13.22 -11.05
N VAL A 326 4.08 13.24 -12.09
CA VAL A 326 4.94 12.14 -12.57
C VAL A 326 5.89 11.57 -11.50
N ASN A 327 6.02 12.22 -10.35
CA ASN A 327 6.97 11.86 -9.30
C ASN A 327 6.33 11.46 -7.96
N ARG A 328 5.00 11.34 -7.86
CA ARG A 328 4.34 11.11 -6.56
C ARG A 328 3.48 9.86 -6.56
N ILE A 329 3.47 9.19 -5.40
CA ILE A 329 2.56 8.08 -5.11
C ILE A 329 1.15 8.64 -5.18
N SER A 330 0.39 8.23 -6.18
CA SER A 330 -1.03 8.50 -6.23
C SER A 330 -1.77 7.19 -6.51
N GLY A 331 -2.91 7.00 -5.90
CA GLY A 331 -3.68 5.79 -6.02
C GLY A 331 -3.52 4.85 -4.82
N ALA A 332 -4.18 3.71 -4.91
CA ALA A 332 -4.35 2.79 -3.81
C ALA A 332 -3.02 2.11 -3.41
N SER A 333 -2.55 2.38 -2.19
CA SER A 333 -1.45 1.65 -1.56
C SER A 333 -1.93 0.45 -0.76
N GLY A 334 -3.19 0.44 -0.33
CA GLY A 334 -3.86 -0.65 0.35
C GLY A 334 -5.19 -1.00 -0.31
N ILE A 335 -5.58 -2.27 -0.26
CA ILE A 335 -6.81 -2.76 -0.86
C ILE A 335 -7.38 -3.94 -0.07
N VAL A 336 -8.70 -3.97 0.04
CA VAL A 336 -9.47 -5.11 0.56
C VAL A 336 -10.83 -5.16 -0.13
N ALA A 337 -11.45 -6.33 -0.19
CA ALA A 337 -12.80 -6.49 -0.70
C ALA A 337 -13.67 -7.33 0.24
N ASP A 338 -14.95 -6.97 0.36
CA ASP A 338 -15.93 -7.75 1.11
C ASP A 338 -16.44 -8.95 0.28
N ALA A 339 -17.23 -9.82 0.92
CA ALA A 339 -17.81 -11.00 0.29
C ALA A 339 -18.79 -10.69 -0.87
N LYS A 340 -19.21 -9.42 -1.03
CA LYS A 340 -20.07 -8.96 -2.13
C LYS A 340 -19.24 -8.37 -3.28
N GLY A 341 -17.91 -8.37 -3.14
CA GLY A 341 -17.00 -7.74 -4.08
C GLY A 341 -16.94 -6.22 -3.97
N THR A 342 -17.45 -5.61 -2.89
CA THR A 342 -17.21 -4.19 -2.60
C THR A 342 -15.75 -3.98 -2.26
N ILE A 343 -15.07 -3.10 -2.98
CA ILE A 343 -13.66 -2.83 -2.79
C ILE A 343 -13.47 -1.57 -1.94
N TYR A 344 -12.56 -1.63 -0.98
CA TYR A 344 -12.09 -0.49 -0.21
C TYR A 344 -10.60 -0.28 -0.50
N ALA A 345 -10.27 0.91 -0.98
CA ALA A 345 -8.92 1.26 -1.43
C ALA A 345 -8.40 2.48 -0.67
N ALA A 346 -7.23 2.33 -0.07
CA ALA A 346 -6.57 3.37 0.72
C ALA A 346 -5.55 4.10 -0.15
N ASP A 347 -5.84 5.36 -0.48
CA ASP A 347 -5.02 6.18 -1.37
C ASP A 347 -4.08 7.09 -0.57
N VAL A 348 -2.79 6.96 -0.81
CA VAL A 348 -1.75 7.73 -0.12
C VAL A 348 -1.75 9.19 -0.63
N GLY A 349 -1.50 9.41 -1.90
CA GLY A 349 -1.36 10.76 -2.47
C GLY A 349 -2.64 11.58 -2.42
N PRO A 350 -3.79 11.07 -2.89
CA PRO A 350 -5.06 11.79 -2.83
C PRO A 350 -5.65 11.94 -1.43
N HIS A 351 -5.12 11.26 -0.41
CA HIS A 351 -5.66 11.24 0.95
C HIS A 351 -7.14 10.83 0.98
N LYS A 352 -7.48 9.69 0.36
CA LYS A 352 -8.87 9.23 0.23
C LYS A 352 -9.01 7.75 0.58
N LEU A 353 -10.06 7.41 1.29
CA LEU A 353 -10.56 6.05 1.34
C LEU A 353 -11.67 5.92 0.29
N ARG A 354 -11.45 5.09 -0.72
CA ARG A 354 -12.39 4.89 -1.82
C ARG A 354 -13.17 3.61 -1.63
N LYS A 355 -14.45 3.67 -1.96
CA LYS A 355 -15.35 2.52 -1.99
C LYS A 355 -15.84 2.30 -3.40
N TYR A 356 -15.61 1.11 -3.95
CA TYR A 356 -16.12 0.72 -5.26
C TYR A 356 -17.14 -0.40 -5.10
N VAL A 357 -18.26 -0.29 -5.77
CA VAL A 357 -19.32 -1.31 -5.79
C VAL A 357 -19.60 -1.76 -7.21
N LEU A 358 -20.03 -3.00 -7.39
CA LEU A 358 -20.50 -3.49 -8.69
C LEU A 358 -21.70 -2.66 -9.18
N LYS A 359 -21.74 -2.43 -10.49
CA LYS A 359 -22.86 -1.71 -11.17
C LYS A 359 -24.09 -2.57 -11.22
#